data_9c1a87a2ff56f8d239e168b9d0fdedcb
#
_entry.id   9c1a87a2ff56f8d239e168b9d0fdedcb
#
_cell.length_a   1.000
_cell.length_b   1.000
_cell.length_c   1.000
_cell.angle_alpha   90.00
_cell.angle_beta   90.00
_cell.angle_gamma   90.00
#
_symmetry.space_group_name_H-M   'P 1'
#
loop_
_entity.id
_entity.type
_entity.pdbx_description
1 polymer ?
#
loop_
_entity_poly.entity_id
_entity_poly.type
_entity_poly.pdbx_seq_one_letter_code
_entity_poly.pdbx_strand_id
1 'polypeptide(L)'
;EEDNQAGLAHFLEHMAFNGSKNFPGKKTMLNYLESIGVKFGANVNAYTSFDETVYNLDDVPVVRDAIIDSCLMVLHDWSGFIALKDEQIDEERLVIKEEWRTRSGAQYRIWDKQLPVIFEGSKYADRMPIGKMEIVENFPYQTLRDYYHKWYRPDLQGIVIVGDINVDEVEAKIK
;
A
#
# COMPACT_ATOMS: atom_id res chain seq x y z
N GLU A 1 7.62 1.87 -12.19
CA GLU A 1 6.62 2.79 -12.79
C GLU A 1 7.10 3.27 -14.16
N GLU A 2 6.19 3.32 -15.13
CA GLU A 2 6.40 4.04 -16.39
C GLU A 2 6.16 5.55 -16.20
N ASP A 3 6.46 6.36 -17.22
CA ASP A 3 6.35 7.83 -17.08
C ASP A 3 4.92 8.30 -16.77
N ASN A 4 3.92 7.61 -17.32
CA ASN A 4 2.50 7.88 -17.06
C ASN A 4 1.95 7.21 -15.80
N GLN A 5 2.81 6.61 -14.98
CA GLN A 5 2.46 5.86 -13.77
C GLN A 5 3.11 6.45 -12.51
N ALA A 6 3.80 7.60 -12.61
CA ALA A 6 4.50 8.20 -11.49
C ALA A 6 3.55 8.54 -10.33
N GLY A 7 3.66 7.79 -9.23
CA GLY A 7 2.82 7.85 -8.03
C GLY A 7 1.79 6.74 -7.89
N LEU A 8 1.68 5.81 -8.86
CA LEU A 8 0.70 4.72 -8.77
C LEU A 8 1.05 3.68 -7.70
N ALA A 9 2.33 3.49 -7.37
CA ALA A 9 2.73 2.62 -6.27
C ALA A 9 2.16 3.11 -4.94
N HIS A 10 2.34 4.40 -4.64
CA HIS A 10 1.82 5.04 -3.45
C HIS A 10 0.28 5.14 -3.47
N PHE A 11 -0.30 5.44 -4.64
CA PHE A 11 -1.74 5.43 -4.80
C PHE A 11 -2.34 4.05 -4.48
N LEU A 12 -1.71 2.99 -4.95
CA LEU A 12 -2.14 1.63 -4.71
C LEU A 12 -2.01 1.22 -3.23
N GLU A 13 -0.98 1.71 -2.53
CA GLU A 13 -0.85 1.57 -1.08
C GLU A 13 -2.11 2.09 -0.37
N HIS A 14 -2.55 3.30 -0.68
CA HIS A 14 -3.78 3.88 -0.13
C HIS A 14 -5.01 3.03 -0.46
N MET A 15 -5.13 2.55 -1.70
CA MET A 15 -6.26 1.74 -2.14
C MET A 15 -6.37 0.41 -1.40
N ALA A 16 -5.28 -0.12 -0.86
CA ALA A 16 -5.29 -1.35 -0.06
C ALA A 16 -6.18 -1.24 1.19
N PHE A 17 -6.39 -0.01 1.70
CA PHE A 17 -7.25 0.27 2.85
C PHE A 17 -8.69 0.67 2.48
N ASN A 18 -8.98 0.82 1.19
CA ASN A 18 -10.29 1.28 0.70
C ASN A 18 -11.28 0.14 0.43
N GLY A 19 -10.81 -1.10 0.42
CA GLY A 19 -11.64 -2.29 0.27
C GLY A 19 -10.99 -3.39 -0.54
N SER A 20 -11.37 -4.60 -0.23
CA SER A 20 -10.87 -5.82 -0.85
C SER A 20 -11.96 -6.87 -0.99
N LYS A 21 -11.62 -8.04 -1.51
CA LYS A 21 -12.56 -9.15 -1.73
C LYS A 21 -13.29 -9.58 -0.45
N ASN A 22 -12.54 -9.82 0.64
CA ASN A 22 -13.10 -10.30 1.89
C ASN A 22 -13.50 -9.16 2.83
N PHE A 23 -13.02 -7.94 2.60
CA PHE A 23 -13.31 -6.74 3.38
C PHE A 23 -13.85 -5.63 2.44
N PRO A 24 -15.10 -5.78 1.95
CA PRO A 24 -15.67 -4.81 1.02
C PRO A 24 -15.96 -3.48 1.73
N GLY A 25 -15.37 -2.39 1.23
CA GLY A 25 -15.59 -1.03 1.74
C GLY A 25 -14.52 -0.53 2.70
N LYS A 26 -14.36 0.79 2.69
CA LYS A 26 -13.25 1.56 3.27
C LYS A 26 -12.97 1.31 4.76
N LYS A 27 -13.94 0.87 5.55
CA LYS A 27 -13.76 0.70 7.01
C LYS A 27 -13.87 -0.75 7.46
N THR A 28 -14.24 -1.67 6.60
CA THR A 28 -14.58 -3.04 7.00
C THR A 28 -13.37 -3.77 7.56
N MET A 29 -12.24 -3.68 6.87
CA MET A 29 -10.98 -4.28 7.32
C MET A 29 -10.48 -3.64 8.61
N LEU A 30 -10.45 -2.31 8.67
CA LEU A 30 -9.96 -1.58 9.85
C LEU A 30 -10.83 -1.86 11.08
N ASN A 31 -12.16 -1.79 10.95
CA ASN A 31 -13.08 -2.11 12.04
C ASN A 31 -12.90 -3.56 12.52
N TYR A 32 -12.68 -4.48 11.59
CA TYR A 32 -12.40 -5.86 11.93
C TYR A 32 -11.10 -6.00 12.72
N LEU A 33 -10.00 -5.42 12.22
CA LEU A 33 -8.69 -5.44 12.89
C LEU A 33 -8.77 -4.77 14.29
N GLU A 34 -9.46 -3.65 14.41
CA GLU A 34 -9.69 -3.00 15.70
C GLU A 34 -10.48 -3.88 16.68
N SER A 35 -11.45 -4.65 16.19
CA SER A 35 -12.24 -5.58 17.01
C SER A 35 -11.41 -6.70 17.65
N ILE A 36 -10.26 -7.03 17.05
CA ILE A 36 -9.30 -8.02 17.54
C ILE A 36 -8.10 -7.40 18.26
N GLY A 37 -8.12 -6.08 18.50
CA GLY A 37 -7.09 -5.36 19.25
C GLY A 37 -5.97 -4.73 18.41
N VAL A 38 -6.05 -4.81 17.09
CA VAL A 38 -5.07 -4.26 16.16
C VAL A 38 -5.53 -2.88 15.67
N LYS A 39 -4.82 -1.82 16.02
CA LYS A 39 -5.23 -0.43 15.78
C LYS A 39 -4.56 0.16 14.55
N PHE A 40 -5.33 0.84 13.70
CA PHE A 40 -4.79 1.59 12.57
C PHE A 40 -3.87 2.73 13.04
N GLY A 41 -2.76 2.92 12.34
CA GLY A 41 -1.73 3.91 12.67
C GLY A 41 -0.76 3.50 13.79
N ALA A 42 -1.18 2.61 14.70
CA ALA A 42 -0.30 2.06 15.73
C ALA A 42 0.22 0.67 15.35
N ASN A 43 -0.65 -0.21 14.91
CA ASN A 43 -0.33 -1.61 14.61
C ASN A 43 -0.48 -1.96 13.12
N VAL A 44 -1.30 -1.23 12.38
CA VAL A 44 -1.53 -1.41 10.94
C VAL A 44 -0.98 -0.20 10.22
N ASN A 45 0.00 -0.40 9.38
CA ASN A 45 0.65 0.64 8.61
C ASN A 45 1.08 0.12 7.23
N ALA A 46 1.41 1.05 6.36
CA ALA A 46 2.11 0.77 5.12
C ALA A 46 3.03 1.94 4.78
N TYR A 47 3.97 1.69 3.89
CA TYR A 47 4.78 2.75 3.28
C TYR A 47 5.19 2.37 1.87
N THR A 48 5.37 3.36 1.03
CA THR A 48 5.94 3.23 -0.30
C THR A 48 7.26 3.98 -0.38
N SER A 49 8.30 3.29 -0.82
CA SER A 49 9.60 3.85 -1.15
C SER A 49 9.84 3.82 -2.67
N PHE A 50 11.09 4.05 -3.09
CA PHE A 50 11.46 3.96 -4.51
C PHE A 50 11.37 2.55 -5.09
N ASP A 51 11.65 1.53 -4.27
CA ASP A 51 11.85 0.15 -4.73
C ASP A 51 10.80 -0.82 -4.19
N GLU A 52 10.08 -0.45 -3.15
CA GLU A 52 9.15 -1.34 -2.49
C GLU A 52 7.93 -0.62 -1.91
N THR A 53 6.83 -1.35 -1.78
CA THR A 53 5.70 -1.01 -0.92
C THR A 53 5.59 -2.09 0.14
N VAL A 54 5.56 -1.69 1.40
CA VAL A 54 5.47 -2.61 2.55
C VAL A 54 4.18 -2.38 3.30
N TYR A 55 3.49 -3.46 3.61
CA TYR A 55 2.30 -3.50 4.46
C TYR A 55 2.62 -4.27 5.72
N ASN A 56 2.34 -3.73 6.88
CA ASN A 56 2.68 -4.38 8.14
C ASN A 56 1.53 -4.39 9.14
N LEU A 57 1.49 -5.49 9.87
CA LEU A 57 0.62 -5.73 11.02
C LEU A 57 1.54 -6.02 12.21
N ASP A 58 1.70 -5.06 13.10
CA ASP A 58 2.61 -5.14 14.24
C ASP A 58 1.84 -5.38 15.55
N ASP A 59 2.49 -6.02 16.52
CA ASP A 59 1.96 -6.27 17.86
C ASP A 59 0.57 -6.93 17.86
N VAL A 60 0.35 -7.86 16.91
CA VAL A 60 -0.91 -8.61 16.81
C VAL A 60 -1.05 -9.55 18.00
N PRO A 61 -2.16 -9.50 18.76
CA PRO A 61 -2.39 -10.42 19.87
C PRO A 61 -2.58 -11.86 19.37
N VAL A 62 -1.64 -12.76 19.64
CA VAL A 62 -1.69 -14.17 19.22
C VAL A 62 -2.41 -15.07 20.24
N VAL A 63 -3.42 -14.55 20.92
CA VAL A 63 -4.17 -15.26 21.97
C VAL A 63 -5.16 -16.30 21.46
N ARG A 64 -5.41 -16.33 20.15
CA ARG A 64 -6.32 -17.28 19.47
C ARG A 64 -5.86 -17.46 18.01
N ASP A 65 -5.88 -18.69 17.52
CA ASP A 65 -5.49 -19.03 16.12
C ASP A 65 -6.29 -18.25 15.07
N ALA A 66 -7.58 -18.02 15.34
CA ALA A 66 -8.44 -17.24 14.46
C ALA A 66 -7.93 -15.79 14.17
N ILE A 67 -7.11 -15.22 15.06
CA ILE A 67 -6.51 -13.90 14.84
C ILE A 67 -5.42 -13.99 13.78
N ILE A 68 -4.57 -15.01 13.87
CA ILE A 68 -3.53 -15.27 12.86
C ILE A 68 -4.17 -15.50 11.49
N ASP A 69 -5.20 -16.35 11.41
CA ASP A 69 -5.93 -16.63 10.16
C ASP A 69 -6.51 -15.36 9.53
N SER A 70 -7.02 -14.49 10.37
CA SER A 70 -7.59 -13.23 9.91
C SER A 70 -6.52 -12.24 9.39
N CYS A 71 -5.38 -12.18 10.07
CA CYS A 71 -4.26 -11.36 9.59
C CYS A 71 -3.70 -11.91 8.28
N LEU A 72 -3.58 -13.22 8.14
CA LEU A 72 -3.20 -13.87 6.88
C LEU A 72 -4.21 -13.55 5.77
N MET A 73 -5.51 -13.51 6.07
CA MET A 73 -6.55 -13.14 5.11
C MET A 73 -6.43 -11.68 4.67
N VAL A 74 -6.07 -10.75 5.58
CA VAL A 74 -5.79 -9.35 5.22
C VAL A 74 -4.58 -9.26 4.29
N LEU A 75 -3.48 -9.94 4.62
CA LEU A 75 -2.29 -9.99 3.77
C LEU A 75 -2.59 -10.60 2.40
N HIS A 76 -3.36 -11.69 2.36
CA HIS A 76 -3.84 -12.30 1.13
C HIS A 76 -4.64 -11.32 0.28
N ASP A 77 -5.57 -10.57 0.87
CA ASP A 77 -6.37 -9.60 0.13
C ASP A 77 -5.53 -8.44 -0.41
N TRP A 78 -4.55 -7.94 0.34
CA TRP A 78 -3.61 -6.94 -0.16
C TRP A 78 -2.77 -7.48 -1.31
N SER A 79 -2.37 -8.75 -1.26
CA SER A 79 -1.48 -9.36 -2.25
C SER A 79 -2.07 -9.47 -3.66
N GLY A 80 -3.39 -9.63 -3.80
CA GLY A 80 -3.99 -9.89 -5.11
C GLY A 80 -5.47 -9.55 -5.25
N PHE A 81 -6.13 -9.00 -4.22
CA PHE A 81 -7.59 -8.88 -4.17
C PHE A 81 -8.10 -7.51 -3.71
N ILE A 82 -7.33 -6.46 -3.92
CA ILE A 82 -7.76 -5.06 -3.70
C ILE A 82 -8.88 -4.72 -4.70
N ALA A 83 -9.94 -4.08 -4.24
CA ALA A 83 -11.17 -3.90 -5.04
C ALA A 83 -11.04 -2.90 -6.19
N LEU A 84 -10.26 -1.84 -6.05
CA LEU A 84 -9.98 -0.78 -7.05
C LEU A 84 -11.23 -0.26 -7.77
N LYS A 85 -12.27 0.12 -7.00
CA LYS A 85 -13.50 0.69 -7.54
C LYS A 85 -13.28 2.13 -8.00
N ASP A 86 -13.91 2.52 -9.12
CA ASP A 86 -13.72 3.84 -9.73
C ASP A 86 -14.04 4.98 -8.76
N GLU A 87 -15.16 4.88 -8.03
CA GLU A 87 -15.58 5.90 -7.07
C GLU A 87 -14.55 6.06 -5.92
N GLN A 88 -13.97 4.95 -5.46
CA GLN A 88 -12.96 4.97 -4.40
C GLN A 88 -11.63 5.54 -4.91
N ILE A 89 -11.28 5.28 -6.17
CA ILE A 89 -10.10 5.87 -6.80
C ILE A 89 -10.27 7.39 -6.87
N ASP A 90 -11.42 7.90 -7.30
CA ASP A 90 -11.67 9.35 -7.39
C ASP A 90 -11.65 10.03 -6.01
N GLU A 91 -12.21 9.39 -4.98
CA GLU A 91 -12.10 9.89 -3.60
C GLU A 91 -10.63 9.96 -3.15
N GLU A 92 -9.84 8.94 -3.44
CA GLU A 92 -8.46 8.84 -2.98
C GLU A 92 -7.51 9.83 -3.70
N ARG A 93 -7.81 10.24 -4.95
CA ARG A 93 -7.08 11.34 -5.63
C ARG A 93 -7.06 12.61 -4.79
N LEU A 94 -8.17 12.94 -4.15
CA LEU A 94 -8.27 14.12 -3.30
C LEU A 94 -7.45 13.97 -2.01
N VAL A 95 -7.40 12.77 -1.45
CA VAL A 95 -6.61 12.48 -0.25
C VAL A 95 -5.11 12.62 -0.54
N ILE A 96 -4.62 12.01 -1.63
CA ILE A 96 -3.21 12.10 -2.02
C ILE A 96 -2.82 13.53 -2.41
N LYS A 97 -3.70 14.25 -3.10
CA LYS A 97 -3.48 15.67 -3.40
C LYS A 97 -3.32 16.49 -2.13
N GLU A 98 -4.14 16.27 -1.12
CA GLU A 98 -4.05 16.97 0.15
C GLU A 98 -2.79 16.58 0.91
N GLU A 99 -2.40 15.31 0.88
CA GLU A 99 -1.13 14.84 1.44
C GLU A 99 0.06 15.53 0.76
N TRP A 100 0.09 15.57 -0.57
CA TRP A 100 1.10 16.30 -1.32
C TRP A 100 1.15 17.77 -0.92
N ARG A 101 -0.02 18.43 -0.82
CA ARG A 101 -0.12 19.84 -0.41
C ARG A 101 0.48 20.08 0.96
N THR A 102 0.20 19.23 1.93
CA THR A 102 0.69 19.37 3.30
C THR A 102 2.18 19.06 3.45
N ARG A 103 2.69 18.13 2.63
CA ARG A 103 4.11 17.74 2.60
C ARG A 103 4.98 18.69 1.75
N SER A 104 4.40 19.51 0.85
CA SER A 104 5.12 20.40 -0.07
C SER A 104 5.75 21.64 0.59
N GLY A 105 6.33 21.45 1.78
CA GLY A 105 7.08 22.47 2.52
C GLY A 105 8.44 22.82 1.86
N ALA A 106 9.21 23.69 2.53
CA ALA A 106 10.51 24.14 2.00
C ALA A 106 11.49 22.98 1.78
N GLN A 107 11.55 22.03 2.74
CA GLN A 107 12.42 20.87 2.65
C GLN A 107 12.09 19.98 1.44
N TYR A 108 10.81 19.73 1.20
CA TYR A 108 10.36 18.97 0.03
C TYR A 108 10.78 19.65 -1.28
N ARG A 109 10.57 20.97 -1.40
CA ARG A 109 10.95 21.72 -2.60
C ARG A 109 12.47 21.76 -2.87
N ILE A 110 13.28 21.70 -1.81
CA ILE A 110 14.73 21.57 -1.92
C ILE A 110 15.07 20.18 -2.46
N TRP A 111 14.50 19.15 -1.84
CA TRP A 111 14.72 17.77 -2.20
C TRP A 111 14.31 17.47 -3.65
N ASP A 112 13.14 17.94 -4.05
CA ASP A 112 12.62 17.81 -5.42
C ASP A 112 13.59 18.39 -6.49
N LYS A 113 14.28 19.49 -6.17
CA LYS A 113 15.31 20.08 -7.04
C LYS A 113 16.66 19.37 -6.98
N GLN A 114 16.98 18.76 -5.86
CA GLN A 114 18.25 18.04 -5.68
C GLN A 114 18.22 16.64 -6.28
N LEU A 115 17.09 15.99 -6.24
CA LEU A 115 16.93 14.59 -6.67
C LEU A 115 17.43 14.36 -8.11
N PRO A 116 17.04 15.17 -9.11
CA PRO A 116 17.51 15.00 -10.48
C PRO A 116 19.02 15.11 -10.64
N VAL A 117 19.68 15.90 -9.79
CA VAL A 117 21.13 16.08 -9.81
C VAL A 117 21.84 14.90 -9.10
N ILE A 118 21.33 14.51 -7.93
CA ILE A 118 21.94 13.44 -7.12
C ILE A 118 21.82 12.08 -7.82
N PHE A 119 20.69 11.84 -8.48
CA PHE A 119 20.38 10.58 -9.14
C PHE A 119 20.39 10.68 -10.68
N GLU A 120 21.18 11.61 -11.23
CA GLU A 120 21.29 11.80 -12.67
C GLU A 120 21.56 10.47 -13.39
N GLY A 121 20.83 10.23 -14.48
CA GLY A 121 20.94 9.01 -15.29
C GLY A 121 20.20 7.79 -14.74
N SER A 122 19.50 7.91 -13.60
CA SER A 122 18.65 6.87 -13.05
C SER A 122 17.18 7.28 -13.00
N LYS A 123 16.28 6.29 -12.91
CA LYS A 123 14.85 6.55 -12.70
C LYS A 123 14.52 7.22 -11.35
N TYR A 124 15.37 7.10 -10.35
CA TYR A 124 15.18 7.76 -9.05
C TYR A 124 15.14 9.29 -9.18
N ALA A 125 15.75 9.84 -10.22
CA ALA A 125 15.81 11.28 -10.46
C ALA A 125 14.42 11.95 -10.56
N ASP A 126 13.37 11.21 -11.00
CA ASP A 126 12.03 11.78 -11.22
C ASP A 126 10.89 10.83 -10.78
N ARG A 127 11.16 9.93 -9.84
CA ARG A 127 10.21 8.92 -9.31
C ARG A 127 9.97 9.06 -7.81
N MET A 128 9.77 10.31 -7.33
CA MET A 128 9.32 10.51 -5.95
C MET A 128 8.04 9.69 -5.69
N PRO A 129 7.96 8.92 -4.60
CA PRO A 129 6.82 8.04 -4.33
C PRO A 129 5.45 8.74 -4.31
N ILE A 130 5.39 9.99 -3.83
CA ILE A 130 4.16 10.80 -3.86
C ILE A 130 3.62 11.04 -5.29
N GLY A 131 4.48 10.88 -6.28
CA GLY A 131 4.15 11.00 -7.69
C GLY A 131 4.04 12.42 -8.23
N LYS A 132 3.59 12.48 -9.48
CA LYS A 132 3.31 13.74 -10.18
C LYS A 132 1.81 14.01 -10.13
N MET A 133 1.40 15.15 -9.58
CA MET A 133 -0.03 15.45 -9.36
C MET A 133 -0.83 15.47 -10.66
N GLU A 134 -0.25 15.90 -11.77
CA GLU A 134 -0.86 15.83 -13.10
C GLU A 134 -1.24 14.40 -13.52
N ILE A 135 -0.46 13.39 -13.06
CA ILE A 135 -0.74 11.97 -13.29
C ILE A 135 -1.74 11.48 -12.27
N VAL A 136 -1.49 11.70 -10.98
CA VAL A 136 -2.34 11.26 -9.88
C VAL A 136 -3.79 11.72 -10.04
N GLU A 137 -4.00 12.95 -10.51
CA GLU A 137 -5.34 13.51 -10.71
C GLU A 137 -6.05 12.95 -11.96
N ASN A 138 -5.31 12.43 -12.97
CA ASN A 138 -5.88 12.18 -14.28
C ASN A 138 -5.63 10.78 -14.87
N PHE A 139 -4.88 9.90 -14.20
CA PHE A 139 -4.65 8.56 -14.77
C PHE A 139 -5.97 7.81 -14.99
N PRO A 140 -6.14 7.06 -16.10
CA PRO A 140 -7.29 6.20 -16.32
C PRO A 140 -7.37 5.10 -15.25
N TYR A 141 -8.55 4.77 -14.74
CA TYR A 141 -8.73 3.71 -13.72
C TYR A 141 -8.07 2.39 -14.12
N GLN A 142 -8.14 2.04 -15.40
CA GLN A 142 -7.55 0.81 -15.91
C GLN A 142 -6.01 0.80 -15.75
N THR A 143 -5.35 1.96 -15.84
CA THR A 143 -3.89 2.06 -15.65
C THR A 143 -3.48 1.64 -14.23
N LEU A 144 -4.27 1.96 -13.22
CA LEU A 144 -4.01 1.51 -11.85
C LEU A 144 -4.25 -0.01 -11.70
N ARG A 145 -5.31 -0.54 -12.32
CA ARG A 145 -5.58 -1.98 -12.31
C ARG A 145 -4.49 -2.77 -13.02
N ASP A 146 -4.03 -2.28 -14.19
CA ASP A 146 -2.94 -2.90 -14.95
C ASP A 146 -1.63 -2.85 -14.15
N TYR A 147 -1.37 -1.73 -13.45
CA TYR A 147 -0.24 -1.59 -12.54
C TYR A 147 -0.30 -2.63 -11.42
N TYR A 148 -1.45 -2.78 -10.78
CA TYR A 148 -1.67 -3.77 -9.74
C TYR A 148 -1.39 -5.18 -10.24
N HIS A 149 -1.98 -5.60 -11.34
CA HIS A 149 -1.79 -6.93 -11.92
C HIS A 149 -0.35 -7.17 -12.41
N LYS A 150 0.36 -6.12 -12.83
CA LYS A 150 1.76 -6.22 -13.27
C LYS A 150 2.70 -6.48 -12.09
N TRP A 151 2.51 -5.79 -10.97
CA TRP A 151 3.49 -5.73 -9.89
C TRP A 151 3.12 -6.58 -8.67
N TYR A 152 1.83 -6.78 -8.39
CA TYR A 152 1.37 -7.58 -7.26
C TYR A 152 1.18 -9.05 -7.66
N ARG A 153 2.29 -9.70 -7.94
CA ARG A 153 2.36 -11.12 -8.30
C ARG A 153 3.18 -11.87 -7.24
N PRO A 154 2.85 -13.14 -6.95
CA PRO A 154 3.54 -13.92 -5.92
C PRO A 154 5.06 -14.00 -6.10
N ASP A 155 5.55 -14.00 -7.34
CA ASP A 155 6.99 -14.01 -7.66
C ASP A 155 7.72 -12.69 -7.40
N LEU A 156 6.98 -11.61 -7.10
CA LEU A 156 7.49 -10.29 -6.75
C LEU A 156 7.13 -9.89 -5.31
N GLN A 157 6.60 -10.80 -4.51
CA GLN A 157 6.18 -10.55 -3.14
C GLN A 157 6.98 -11.39 -2.16
N GLY A 158 7.31 -10.77 -1.02
CA GLY A 158 7.88 -11.45 0.15
C GLY A 158 6.91 -11.34 1.31
N ILE A 159 6.72 -12.41 2.07
CA ILE A 159 5.99 -12.42 3.33
C ILE A 159 6.95 -12.74 4.46
N VAL A 160 6.91 -11.96 5.53
CA VAL A 160 7.72 -12.16 6.74
C VAL A 160 6.76 -12.19 7.92
N ILE A 161 6.82 -13.25 8.72
CA ILE A 161 5.99 -13.41 9.93
C ILE A 161 6.91 -13.76 11.08
N VAL A 162 6.83 -12.96 12.15
CA VAL A 162 7.66 -13.11 13.35
C VAL A 162 6.78 -13.02 14.59
N GLY A 163 6.91 -13.96 15.50
CA GLY A 163 6.16 -13.95 16.76
C GLY A 163 6.14 -15.30 17.48
N ASP A 164 5.32 -15.39 18.51
CA ASP A 164 5.05 -16.63 19.23
C ASP A 164 4.00 -17.46 18.45
N ILE A 165 4.47 -18.16 17.41
CA ILE A 165 3.63 -18.91 16.47
C ILE A 165 4.21 -20.30 16.19
N ASN A 166 3.36 -21.22 15.76
CA ASN A 166 3.81 -22.48 15.16
C ASN A 166 4.15 -22.23 13.68
N VAL A 167 5.45 -22.24 13.36
CA VAL A 167 5.96 -21.91 12.02
C VAL A 167 5.41 -22.88 10.96
N ASP A 168 5.38 -24.18 11.24
CA ASP A 168 4.93 -25.19 10.27
C ASP A 168 3.44 -25.03 9.93
N GLU A 169 2.61 -24.70 10.93
CA GLU A 169 1.17 -24.45 10.74
C GLU A 169 0.93 -23.17 9.94
N VAL A 170 1.65 -22.09 10.25
CA VAL A 170 1.50 -20.82 9.54
C VAL A 170 1.99 -20.94 8.10
N GLU A 171 3.12 -21.62 7.88
CA GLU A 171 3.62 -21.90 6.53
C GLU A 171 2.62 -22.72 5.70
N ALA A 172 1.99 -23.75 6.32
CA ALA A 172 0.97 -24.54 5.65
C ALA A 172 -0.28 -23.75 5.29
N LYS A 173 -0.64 -22.72 6.07
CA LYS A 173 -1.77 -21.82 5.78
C LYS A 173 -1.47 -20.83 4.65
N ILE A 174 -0.21 -20.47 4.45
CA ILE A 174 0.22 -19.54 3.40
C ILE A 174 0.29 -20.25 2.03
N LYS A 175 0.67 -21.52 2.01
CA LYS A 175 0.75 -22.38 0.80
C LYS A 175 -0.63 -22.78 0.27
#